data_d07ab3f9d67d2dd7c2e4beccb7d59ef7
#
_entry.id   d07ab3f9d67d2dd7c2e4beccb7d59ef7
#
_cell.length_a   1.000
_cell.length_b   1.000
_cell.length_c   1.000
_cell.angle_alpha   90.00
_cell.angle_beta   90.00
_cell.angle_gamma   90.00
#
_symmetry.space_group_name_H-M   'P 1'
#
loop_
_entity.id
_entity.type
_entity.pdbx_description
1 polymer ?
#
loop_
_entity_poly.entity_id
_entity_poly.type
_entity_poly.pdbx_seq_one_letter_code
_entity_poly.pdbx_strand_id
1 'polypeptide(L)'
;GPNTTINLACASATAAFGVAEDWLDADRVDRVVIISGDDVTGDDLWEWIAGGFAASGAAATNNVVEETALPFDRRRNGLILGMGAAAFVIERHSEAKQRGVQPIAEVLGSTTANSAYHGTRLDVEHVGQVVNGFITNMERRWGLDRHAMAPNTVFFSHETYTPARGGSAQSEVKALRDTFGDSTNKLVVANTKGFTGHPMAVGIEDASMLYGLKTCLLYTSDAADDLGR
;
A
#
# COMPACT_ATOMS: atom_id res chain seq x y z
N GLY A 1 -22.11 -17.60 -2.16
CA GLY A 1 -21.55 -16.71 -3.14
C GLY A 1 -20.19 -17.22 -3.63
N PRO A 2 -19.62 -16.63 -4.68
CA PRO A 2 -18.29 -17.00 -5.14
C PRO A 2 -17.24 -16.71 -4.05
N ASN A 3 -16.19 -17.51 -4.04
CA ASN A 3 -15.05 -17.37 -3.13
C ASN A 3 -13.76 -17.63 -3.90
N THR A 4 -12.71 -16.88 -3.59
CA THR A 4 -11.38 -17.08 -4.15
C THR A 4 -10.30 -16.68 -3.15
N THR A 5 -9.15 -17.31 -3.26
CA THR A 5 -7.95 -16.92 -2.53
C THR A 5 -7.01 -16.22 -3.49
N ILE A 6 -6.45 -15.10 -3.05
CA ILE A 6 -5.50 -14.30 -3.84
C ILE A 6 -4.15 -14.35 -3.14
N ASN A 7 -3.13 -14.66 -3.92
CA ASN A 7 -1.75 -14.62 -3.45
C ASN A 7 -0.87 -13.88 -4.46
N LEU A 8 -0.56 -12.64 -4.15
CA LEU A 8 0.42 -11.79 -4.81
C LEU A 8 1.48 -11.31 -3.82
N ALA A 9 1.89 -12.19 -2.91
CA ALA A 9 2.80 -11.86 -1.82
C ALA A 9 2.32 -10.61 -1.05
N CYS A 10 3.18 -9.63 -0.82
CA CYS A 10 2.85 -8.41 -0.08
C CYS A 10 1.74 -7.55 -0.70
N ALA A 11 1.44 -7.73 -1.98
CA ALA A 11 0.38 -7.00 -2.70
C ALA A 11 -0.99 -7.68 -2.64
N SER A 12 -1.14 -8.81 -1.93
CA SER A 12 -2.36 -9.64 -1.99
C SER A 12 -3.62 -8.89 -1.55
N ALA A 13 -3.57 -8.15 -0.44
CA ALA A 13 -4.73 -7.40 0.04
C ALA A 13 -5.12 -6.31 -0.97
N THR A 14 -4.17 -5.50 -1.43
CA THR A 14 -4.44 -4.44 -2.41
C THR A 14 -4.95 -5.00 -3.73
N ALA A 15 -4.41 -6.12 -4.21
CA ALA A 15 -4.91 -6.79 -5.42
C ALA A 15 -6.34 -7.32 -5.26
N ALA A 16 -6.74 -7.68 -4.04
CA ALA A 16 -8.10 -8.12 -3.77
C ALA A 16 -9.15 -7.01 -4.01
N PHE A 17 -8.79 -5.74 -3.86
CA PHE A 17 -9.67 -4.62 -4.23
C PHE A 17 -9.95 -4.62 -5.74
N GLY A 18 -8.93 -4.87 -6.58
CA GLY A 18 -9.12 -4.99 -8.02
C GLY A 18 -10.04 -6.15 -8.40
N VAL A 19 -9.85 -7.31 -7.79
CA VAL A 19 -10.76 -8.45 -8.01
C VAL A 19 -12.18 -8.15 -7.55
N ALA A 20 -12.34 -7.41 -6.45
CA ALA A 20 -13.65 -6.97 -5.98
C ALA A 20 -14.31 -6.01 -6.97
N GLU A 21 -13.55 -5.04 -7.52
CA GLU A 21 -14.00 -4.13 -8.57
C GLU A 21 -14.49 -4.91 -9.79
N ASP A 22 -13.67 -5.85 -10.30
CA ASP A 22 -14.03 -6.71 -11.44
C ASP A 22 -15.31 -7.52 -11.21
N TRP A 23 -15.51 -8.07 -10.01
CA TRP A 23 -16.69 -8.85 -9.69
C TRP A 23 -17.95 -8.01 -9.59
N LEU A 24 -17.83 -6.79 -9.06
CA LEU A 24 -18.92 -5.84 -8.98
C LEU A 24 -19.28 -5.29 -10.36
N ASP A 25 -18.29 -4.93 -11.18
CA ASP A 25 -18.48 -4.40 -12.54
C ASP A 25 -19.08 -5.45 -13.48
N ALA A 26 -18.73 -6.72 -13.29
CA ALA A 26 -19.29 -7.85 -14.04
C ALA A 26 -20.65 -8.36 -13.51
N ASP A 27 -21.27 -7.66 -12.55
CA ASP A 27 -22.54 -8.06 -11.91
C ASP A 27 -22.55 -9.50 -11.33
N ARG A 28 -21.37 -10.00 -10.91
CA ARG A 28 -21.27 -11.34 -10.32
C ARG A 28 -21.76 -11.37 -8.87
N VAL A 29 -21.65 -10.25 -8.19
CA VAL A 29 -22.02 -10.07 -6.77
C VAL A 29 -22.46 -8.63 -6.52
N ASP A 30 -23.23 -8.41 -5.46
CA ASP A 30 -23.63 -7.07 -5.01
C ASP A 30 -22.64 -6.49 -4.00
N ARG A 31 -21.90 -7.37 -3.34
CA ARG A 31 -20.94 -7.02 -2.28
C ARG A 31 -19.82 -8.03 -2.20
N VAL A 32 -18.61 -7.55 -1.91
CA VAL A 32 -17.42 -8.37 -1.67
C VAL A 32 -16.91 -8.11 -0.26
N VAL A 33 -16.55 -9.18 0.43
CA VAL A 33 -15.81 -9.10 1.70
C VAL A 33 -14.39 -9.56 1.41
N ILE A 34 -13.43 -8.66 1.61
CA ILE A 34 -12.00 -8.96 1.56
C ILE A 34 -11.55 -9.23 2.99
N ILE A 35 -10.89 -10.36 3.20
CA ILE A 35 -10.31 -10.73 4.50
C ILE A 35 -8.84 -11.05 4.28
N SER A 36 -7.97 -10.43 5.04
CA SER A 36 -6.54 -10.70 5.05
C SER A 36 -6.05 -10.85 6.49
N GLY A 37 -5.20 -11.81 6.73
CA GLY A 37 -4.61 -12.05 8.05
C GLY A 37 -3.29 -12.79 7.90
N ASP A 38 -2.35 -12.44 8.77
CA ASP A 38 -1.05 -13.08 8.86
C ASP A 38 -0.62 -13.15 10.32
N ASP A 39 -0.13 -14.29 10.75
CA ASP A 39 0.46 -14.53 12.06
C ASP A 39 1.85 -15.13 11.89
N VAL A 40 2.85 -14.26 12.00
CA VAL A 40 4.26 -14.66 11.86
C VAL A 40 4.86 -15.23 13.15
N THR A 41 4.13 -15.24 14.23
CA THR A 41 4.60 -15.74 15.54
C THR A 41 4.20 -17.20 15.80
N GLY A 42 3.44 -17.81 14.91
CA GLY A 42 3.08 -19.23 14.99
C GLY A 42 4.32 -20.10 15.01
N ASP A 43 4.37 -21.05 15.97
CA ASP A 43 5.54 -21.87 16.28
C ASP A 43 6.18 -22.56 15.07
N ASP A 44 5.37 -22.96 14.09
CA ASP A 44 5.85 -23.67 12.89
C ASP A 44 6.23 -22.73 11.73
N LEU A 45 5.82 -21.45 11.76
CA LEU A 45 5.99 -20.51 10.65
C LEU A 45 7.16 -19.56 10.87
N TRP A 46 7.44 -19.20 12.12
CA TRP A 46 8.43 -18.18 12.45
C TRP A 46 9.82 -18.51 11.88
N GLU A 47 10.34 -19.69 12.14
CA GLU A 47 11.68 -20.08 11.69
C GLU A 47 11.77 -20.09 10.16
N TRP A 48 10.71 -20.55 9.51
CA TRP A 48 10.69 -20.66 8.05
C TRP A 48 10.59 -19.28 7.38
N ILE A 49 9.67 -18.42 7.83
CA ILE A 49 9.46 -17.08 7.25
C ILE A 49 10.65 -16.18 7.59
N ALA A 50 11.05 -16.11 8.86
CA ALA A 50 12.16 -15.26 9.29
C ALA A 50 13.49 -15.75 8.70
N GLY A 51 13.71 -17.07 8.64
CA GLY A 51 14.87 -17.69 8.02
C GLY A 51 14.94 -17.40 6.52
N GLY A 52 13.82 -17.42 5.81
CA GLY A 52 13.74 -17.09 4.39
C GLY A 52 14.12 -15.64 4.09
N PHE A 53 13.62 -14.68 4.88
CA PHE A 53 13.98 -13.27 4.72
C PHE A 53 15.41 -12.97 5.16
N ALA A 54 15.92 -13.63 6.21
CA ALA A 54 17.31 -13.52 6.61
C ALA A 54 18.25 -14.07 5.53
N ALA A 55 17.95 -15.25 4.98
CA ALA A 55 18.74 -15.87 3.91
C ALA A 55 18.78 -15.06 2.62
N SER A 56 17.68 -14.35 2.30
CA SER A 56 17.61 -13.46 1.13
C SER A 56 18.26 -12.08 1.37
N GLY A 57 18.72 -11.79 2.58
CA GLY A 57 19.25 -10.47 2.97
C GLY A 57 18.19 -9.37 3.04
N ALA A 58 16.91 -9.74 3.12
CA ALA A 58 15.81 -8.77 3.20
C ALA A 58 15.45 -8.41 4.65
N ALA A 59 15.66 -9.33 5.61
CA ALA A 59 15.39 -9.06 7.02
C ALA A 59 16.44 -8.14 7.64
N ALA A 60 15.99 -7.32 8.59
CA ALA A 60 16.90 -6.55 9.45
C ALA A 60 17.73 -7.48 10.33
N THR A 61 19.02 -7.17 10.45
CA THR A 61 19.98 -7.90 11.29
C THR A 61 20.54 -7.05 12.42
N ASN A 62 20.15 -5.78 12.49
CA ASN A 62 20.54 -4.87 13.55
C ASN A 62 19.81 -5.27 14.86
N ASN A 63 20.55 -5.30 15.97
CA ASN A 63 20.01 -5.59 17.29
C ASN A 63 19.61 -4.34 18.09
N VAL A 64 19.75 -3.17 17.51
CA VAL A 64 19.27 -1.90 18.07
C VAL A 64 17.93 -1.57 17.45
N VAL A 65 16.86 -1.67 18.22
CA VAL A 65 15.47 -1.55 17.72
C VAL A 65 15.21 -0.20 17.07
N GLU A 66 15.71 0.88 17.67
CA GLU A 66 15.55 2.27 17.20
C GLU A 66 16.25 2.52 15.85
N GLU A 67 17.19 1.66 15.48
CA GLU A 67 17.93 1.73 14.22
C GLU A 67 17.44 0.74 13.16
N THR A 68 16.35 0.05 13.42
CA THR A 68 15.90 -1.07 12.58
C THR A 68 14.78 -0.66 11.63
N ALA A 69 13.70 -0.08 12.13
CA ALA A 69 12.54 0.31 11.33
C ALA A 69 12.72 1.73 10.77
N LEU A 70 13.43 1.88 9.67
CA LEU A 70 13.85 3.15 9.08
C LEU A 70 13.33 3.34 7.64
N PRO A 71 12.00 3.51 7.42
CA PRO A 71 11.46 3.75 6.09
C PRO A 71 12.12 4.99 5.44
N PHE A 72 12.58 4.87 4.20
CA PHE A 72 13.27 5.89 3.41
C PHE A 72 14.60 6.40 3.97
N ASP A 73 15.03 5.98 5.16
CA ASP A 73 16.31 6.38 5.74
C ASP A 73 17.49 5.72 5.00
N ARG A 74 18.59 6.43 4.88
CA ARG A 74 19.81 5.92 4.25
C ARG A 74 20.47 4.79 5.05
N ARG A 75 20.21 4.71 6.35
CA ARG A 75 20.72 3.69 7.27
C ARG A 75 19.89 2.43 7.30
N ARG A 76 18.74 2.41 6.60
CA ARG A 76 17.86 1.23 6.56
C ARG A 76 18.64 -0.04 6.23
N ASN A 77 18.35 -1.12 6.92
CA ASN A 77 19.14 -2.34 6.83
C ASN A 77 18.34 -3.64 6.64
N GLY A 78 17.03 -3.55 6.55
CA GLY A 78 16.16 -4.70 6.31
C GLY A 78 14.82 -4.57 6.97
N LEU A 79 13.85 -5.36 6.50
CA LEU A 79 12.49 -5.37 7.04
C LEU A 79 12.41 -6.02 8.40
N ILE A 80 11.45 -5.56 9.19
CA ILE A 80 10.95 -6.25 10.38
C ILE A 80 9.59 -6.84 10.02
N LEU A 81 9.39 -8.11 10.36
CA LEU A 81 8.10 -8.75 10.18
C LEU A 81 7.07 -8.16 11.16
N GLY A 82 5.88 -7.92 10.65
CA GLY A 82 4.70 -7.59 11.43
C GLY A 82 3.64 -8.66 11.28
N MET A 83 2.56 -8.54 12.03
CA MET A 83 1.39 -9.40 11.90
C MET A 83 0.11 -8.59 12.11
N GLY A 84 -1.01 -9.17 11.73
CA GLY A 84 -2.31 -8.56 11.95
C GLY A 84 -3.40 -9.16 11.08
N ALA A 85 -4.57 -8.53 11.13
CA ALA A 85 -5.68 -8.86 10.27
C ALA A 85 -6.42 -7.58 9.86
N ALA A 86 -6.97 -7.60 8.65
CA ALA A 86 -7.84 -6.55 8.16
C ALA A 86 -8.98 -7.15 7.34
N ALA A 87 -10.16 -6.53 7.42
CA ALA A 87 -11.31 -6.90 6.61
C ALA A 87 -11.97 -5.65 6.04
N PHE A 88 -12.42 -5.75 4.79
CA PHE A 88 -13.08 -4.65 4.08
C PHE A 88 -14.36 -5.16 3.43
N VAL A 89 -15.37 -4.31 3.43
CA VAL A 89 -16.61 -4.56 2.69
C VAL A 89 -16.67 -3.55 1.55
N ILE A 90 -16.73 -4.05 0.33
CA ILE A 90 -16.81 -3.26 -0.90
C ILE A 90 -18.12 -3.55 -1.58
N GLU A 91 -18.83 -2.52 -1.97
CA GLU A 91 -20.11 -2.62 -2.67
C GLU A 91 -20.30 -1.42 -3.60
N ARG A 92 -21.26 -1.54 -4.54
CA ARG A 92 -21.61 -0.40 -5.39
C ARG A 92 -22.19 0.73 -4.54
N HIS A 93 -21.91 1.95 -4.93
CA HIS A 93 -22.45 3.15 -4.26
C HIS A 93 -23.99 3.12 -4.16
N SER A 94 -24.67 2.65 -5.23
CA SER A 94 -26.13 2.47 -5.25
C SER A 94 -26.64 1.57 -4.15
N GLU A 95 -25.95 0.43 -3.94
CA GLU A 95 -26.32 -0.57 -2.93
C GLU A 95 -26.10 -0.03 -1.50
N ALA A 96 -24.97 0.63 -1.26
CA ALA A 96 -24.71 1.29 0.01
C ALA A 96 -25.80 2.32 0.36
N LYS A 97 -26.13 3.18 -0.63
CA LYS A 97 -27.18 4.19 -0.48
C LYS A 97 -28.55 3.59 -0.23
N GLN A 98 -28.93 2.53 -0.94
CA GLN A 98 -30.20 1.84 -0.75
C GLN A 98 -30.35 1.25 0.67
N ARG A 99 -29.24 0.80 1.25
CA ARG A 99 -29.19 0.28 2.63
C ARG A 99 -29.04 1.34 3.69
N GLY A 100 -28.93 2.61 3.33
CA GLY A 100 -28.68 3.73 4.25
C GLY A 100 -27.30 3.70 4.89
N VAL A 101 -26.31 3.04 4.26
CA VAL A 101 -24.93 3.00 4.75
C VAL A 101 -24.14 4.15 4.15
N GLN A 102 -23.42 4.87 5.00
CA GLN A 102 -22.45 5.88 4.57
C GLN A 102 -21.11 5.20 4.33
N PRO A 103 -20.58 5.22 3.09
CA PRO A 103 -19.25 4.67 2.82
C PRO A 103 -18.16 5.50 3.51
N ILE A 104 -17.05 4.85 3.86
CA ILE A 104 -15.88 5.55 4.41
C ILE A 104 -15.13 6.26 3.29
N ALA A 105 -15.01 5.62 2.12
CA ALA A 105 -14.33 6.12 0.95
C ALA A 105 -14.91 5.49 -0.31
N GLU A 106 -14.54 6.02 -1.46
CA GLU A 106 -14.83 5.47 -2.77
C GLU A 106 -13.55 4.93 -3.41
N VAL A 107 -13.61 3.72 -3.95
CA VAL A 107 -12.52 3.14 -4.74
C VAL A 107 -12.65 3.65 -6.17
N LEU A 108 -11.74 4.49 -6.60
CA LEU A 108 -11.77 5.07 -7.94
C LEU A 108 -11.21 4.14 -9.02
N GLY A 109 -10.38 3.20 -8.63
CA GLY A 109 -9.81 2.19 -9.51
C GLY A 109 -8.60 1.49 -8.90
N SER A 110 -8.17 0.45 -9.58
CA SER A 110 -7.00 -0.34 -9.25
C SER A 110 -6.19 -0.70 -10.48
N THR A 111 -4.95 -1.11 -10.29
CA THR A 111 -4.13 -1.67 -11.36
C THR A 111 -3.19 -2.73 -10.81
N THR A 112 -3.01 -3.80 -11.56
CA THR A 112 -2.04 -4.86 -11.27
C THR A 112 -1.19 -5.09 -12.51
N ALA A 113 0.13 -5.17 -12.33
CA ALA A 113 1.06 -5.40 -13.43
C ALA A 113 2.21 -6.29 -12.98
N ASN A 114 2.81 -6.98 -13.93
CA ASN A 114 3.99 -7.82 -13.73
C ASN A 114 5.07 -7.47 -14.76
N SER A 115 6.27 -7.16 -14.31
CA SER A 115 7.40 -6.84 -15.19
C SER A 115 8.09 -8.08 -15.75
N ALA A 116 7.90 -9.26 -15.15
CA ALA A 116 8.66 -10.49 -15.42
C ALA A 116 10.20 -10.29 -15.34
N TYR A 117 10.63 -9.30 -14.57
CA TYR A 117 12.03 -8.86 -14.51
C TYR A 117 12.89 -9.77 -13.62
N HIS A 118 12.50 -9.91 -12.34
CA HIS A 118 13.24 -10.71 -11.36
C HIS A 118 12.35 -11.03 -10.14
N GLY A 119 12.60 -12.17 -9.48
CA GLY A 119 11.78 -12.62 -8.35
C GLY A 119 11.83 -11.73 -7.11
N THR A 120 12.93 -11.01 -6.87
CA THR A 120 13.14 -10.21 -5.65
C THR A 120 13.61 -8.77 -5.90
N ARG A 121 13.91 -8.39 -7.14
CA ARG A 121 14.32 -7.04 -7.51
C ARG A 121 13.24 -6.37 -8.34
N LEU A 122 12.92 -5.11 -7.98
CA LEU A 122 11.93 -4.33 -8.72
C LEU A 122 12.54 -3.77 -10.01
N ASP A 123 11.75 -3.79 -11.08
CA ASP A 123 12.01 -2.99 -12.26
C ASP A 123 11.50 -1.56 -12.02
N VAL A 124 12.40 -0.70 -11.63
CA VAL A 124 12.10 0.69 -11.24
C VAL A 124 11.44 1.48 -12.38
N GLU A 125 11.86 1.25 -13.61
CA GLU A 125 11.29 1.92 -14.79
C GLU A 125 9.87 1.43 -15.06
N HIS A 126 9.65 0.12 -14.99
CA HIS A 126 8.32 -0.47 -15.15
C HIS A 126 7.35 0.03 -14.08
N VAL A 127 7.77 0.08 -12.82
CA VAL A 127 6.94 0.63 -11.73
C VAL A 127 6.53 2.08 -12.03
N GLY A 128 7.48 2.91 -12.49
CA GLY A 128 7.18 4.29 -12.90
C GLY A 128 6.16 4.37 -14.03
N GLN A 129 6.30 3.53 -15.06
CA GLN A 129 5.37 3.46 -16.18
C GLN A 129 3.96 3.03 -15.74
N VAL A 130 3.86 2.03 -14.88
CA VAL A 130 2.58 1.53 -14.35
C VAL A 130 1.89 2.60 -13.52
N VAL A 131 2.59 3.26 -12.60
CA VAL A 131 2.02 4.33 -11.77
C VAL A 131 1.55 5.49 -12.63
N ASN A 132 2.36 5.95 -13.58
CA ASN A 132 1.97 7.02 -14.49
C ASN A 132 0.77 6.64 -15.36
N GLY A 133 0.74 5.42 -15.88
CA GLY A 133 -0.39 4.88 -16.65
C GLY A 133 -1.67 4.81 -15.81
N PHE A 134 -1.58 4.36 -14.58
CA PHE A 134 -2.70 4.32 -13.65
C PHE A 134 -3.27 5.71 -13.39
N ILE A 135 -2.44 6.68 -13.02
CA ILE A 135 -2.89 8.07 -12.78
C ILE A 135 -3.50 8.66 -14.05
N THR A 136 -2.89 8.45 -15.23
CA THR A 136 -3.46 8.91 -16.51
C THR A 136 -4.84 8.31 -16.79
N ASN A 137 -5.06 7.05 -16.42
CA ASN A 137 -6.37 6.42 -16.55
C ASN A 137 -7.39 7.03 -15.59
N MET A 138 -6.98 7.33 -14.35
CA MET A 138 -7.85 7.97 -13.36
C MET A 138 -8.23 9.39 -13.79
N GLU A 139 -7.28 10.17 -14.32
CA GLU A 139 -7.54 11.49 -14.88
C GLU A 139 -8.62 11.43 -15.97
N ARG A 140 -8.47 10.48 -16.91
CA ARG A 140 -9.41 10.32 -18.02
C ARG A 140 -10.78 9.81 -17.57
N ARG A 141 -10.83 8.84 -16.64
CA ARG A 141 -12.07 8.21 -16.17
C ARG A 141 -12.91 9.17 -15.33
N TRP A 142 -12.24 9.96 -14.48
CA TRP A 142 -12.90 10.75 -13.44
C TRP A 142 -12.78 12.27 -13.65
N GLY A 143 -12.15 12.72 -14.73
CA GLY A 143 -11.94 14.14 -14.98
C GLY A 143 -11.01 14.81 -13.97
N LEU A 144 -10.06 14.06 -13.43
CA LEU A 144 -9.11 14.53 -12.43
C LEU A 144 -7.90 15.19 -13.11
N ASP A 145 -7.18 16.02 -12.36
CA ASP A 145 -5.89 16.59 -12.75
C ASP A 145 -4.88 16.31 -11.66
N ARG A 146 -3.82 15.57 -11.98
CA ARG A 146 -2.80 15.14 -11.01
C ARG A 146 -2.12 16.29 -10.29
N HIS A 147 -1.91 17.42 -10.97
CA HIS A 147 -1.23 18.57 -10.39
C HIS A 147 -2.14 19.36 -9.45
N ALA A 148 -3.43 19.43 -9.77
CA ALA A 148 -4.45 20.04 -8.92
C ALA A 148 -4.74 19.19 -7.68
N MET A 149 -4.69 17.83 -7.82
CA MET A 149 -4.90 16.89 -6.72
C MET A 149 -3.71 16.81 -5.76
N ALA A 150 -2.49 16.98 -6.24
CA ALA A 150 -1.28 16.70 -5.48
C ALA A 150 -1.27 17.27 -4.05
N PRO A 151 -1.72 18.51 -3.78
CA PRO A 151 -1.77 19.05 -2.42
C PRO A 151 -2.71 18.31 -1.46
N ASN A 152 -3.67 17.56 -1.99
CA ASN A 152 -4.67 16.82 -1.24
C ASN A 152 -4.52 15.30 -1.41
N THR A 153 -3.35 14.86 -1.86
CA THR A 153 -3.06 13.44 -2.11
C THR A 153 -2.08 12.91 -1.08
N VAL A 154 -2.45 11.80 -0.47
CA VAL A 154 -1.56 11.02 0.39
C VAL A 154 -1.22 9.72 -0.34
N PHE A 155 0.06 9.47 -0.49
CA PHE A 155 0.60 8.21 -0.99
C PHE A 155 0.96 7.31 0.19
N PHE A 156 0.23 6.22 0.37
CA PHE A 156 0.58 5.19 1.36
C PHE A 156 1.63 4.26 0.76
N SER A 157 2.82 4.36 1.30
CA SER A 157 4.01 3.72 0.79
C SER A 157 4.09 2.25 1.20
N HIS A 158 4.54 1.41 0.26
CA HIS A 158 4.95 0.04 0.54
C HIS A 158 6.39 -0.06 1.08
N GLU A 159 7.16 1.01 1.17
CA GLU A 159 8.57 0.96 1.58
C GLU A 159 8.79 0.06 2.79
N THR A 160 9.66 -0.93 2.63
CA THR A 160 9.96 -1.99 3.61
C THR A 160 11.35 -1.85 4.22
N TYR A 161 11.98 -0.69 4.07
CA TYR A 161 13.31 -0.34 4.56
C TYR A 161 14.41 -1.38 4.26
N THR A 162 14.23 -2.15 3.19
CA THR A 162 15.28 -3.03 2.65
C THR A 162 16.37 -2.20 1.96
N PRO A 163 17.66 -2.52 2.15
CA PRO A 163 18.77 -1.74 1.59
C PRO A 163 19.04 -2.02 0.11
N ALA A 164 18.32 -2.94 -0.51
CA ALA A 164 18.57 -3.39 -1.87
C ALA A 164 18.53 -2.24 -2.88
N ARG A 165 19.47 -2.22 -3.83
CA ARG A 165 19.40 -1.35 -5.01
C ARG A 165 18.16 -1.73 -5.84
N GLY A 166 17.40 -0.71 -6.28
CA GLY A 166 16.12 -0.96 -6.94
C GLY A 166 15.04 -1.48 -5.97
N GLY A 167 15.16 -1.20 -4.67
CA GLY A 167 14.15 -1.47 -3.66
C GLY A 167 12.95 -0.52 -3.75
N SER A 168 11.95 -0.74 -2.88
CA SER A 168 10.71 0.01 -2.87
C SER A 168 10.92 1.52 -2.72
N ALA A 169 11.81 1.97 -1.83
CA ALA A 169 12.11 3.40 -1.67
C ALA A 169 12.51 4.08 -2.97
N GLN A 170 13.44 3.47 -3.73
CA GLN A 170 13.90 4.02 -5.00
C GLN A 170 12.79 4.00 -6.05
N SER A 171 12.06 2.91 -6.13
CA SER A 171 10.99 2.73 -7.12
C SER A 171 9.84 3.70 -6.87
N GLU A 172 9.40 3.85 -5.63
CA GLU A 172 8.31 4.76 -5.26
C GLU A 172 8.69 6.22 -5.48
N VAL A 173 9.85 6.65 -4.99
CA VAL A 173 10.32 8.04 -5.17
C VAL A 173 10.45 8.39 -6.65
N LYS A 174 11.02 7.48 -7.47
CA LYS A 174 11.10 7.70 -8.91
C LYS A 174 9.73 7.75 -9.56
N ALA A 175 8.85 6.80 -9.26
CA ALA A 175 7.51 6.73 -9.82
C ALA A 175 6.70 8.00 -9.52
N LEU A 176 6.76 8.50 -8.29
CA LEU A 176 6.07 9.74 -7.91
C LEU A 176 6.65 10.95 -8.63
N ARG A 177 7.98 11.06 -8.73
CA ARG A 177 8.63 12.16 -9.45
C ARG A 177 8.33 12.15 -10.94
N ASP A 178 8.38 11.00 -11.57
CA ASP A 178 8.08 10.87 -13.01
C ASP A 178 6.60 11.14 -13.31
N THR A 179 5.71 10.81 -12.37
CA THR A 179 4.27 10.98 -12.54
C THR A 179 3.81 12.40 -12.25
N PHE A 180 4.26 13.01 -11.17
CA PHE A 180 3.77 14.31 -10.69
C PHE A 180 4.69 15.50 -11.00
N GLY A 181 5.92 15.26 -11.48
CA GLY A 181 6.87 16.31 -11.82
C GLY A 181 7.07 17.30 -10.67
N ASP A 182 6.94 18.59 -10.94
CA ASP A 182 7.10 19.66 -9.96
C ASP A 182 6.05 19.64 -8.84
N SER A 183 4.94 18.92 -9.03
CA SER A 183 3.91 18.78 -8.01
C SER A 183 4.20 17.67 -7.00
N THR A 184 5.27 16.89 -7.18
CA THR A 184 5.64 15.79 -6.28
C THR A 184 5.89 16.30 -4.85
N ASN A 185 6.44 17.48 -4.69
CA ASN A 185 6.72 18.10 -3.39
C ASN A 185 5.47 18.54 -2.63
N LYS A 186 4.30 18.44 -3.25
CA LYS A 186 3.01 18.74 -2.63
C LYS A 186 2.30 17.49 -2.11
N LEU A 187 2.79 16.30 -2.48
CA LEU A 187 2.26 15.03 -2.01
C LEU A 187 2.68 14.80 -0.55
N VAL A 188 1.79 14.17 0.22
CA VAL A 188 2.16 13.58 1.50
C VAL A 188 2.48 12.11 1.27
N VAL A 189 3.64 11.67 1.75
CA VAL A 189 4.03 10.25 1.73
C VAL A 189 3.92 9.72 3.16
N ALA A 190 3.05 8.74 3.38
CA ALA A 190 2.87 8.08 4.66
C ALA A 190 3.39 6.64 4.60
N ASN A 191 3.99 6.15 5.67
CA ASN A 191 4.40 4.76 5.82
C ASN A 191 4.06 4.27 7.22
N THR A 192 3.29 3.19 7.33
CA THR A 192 2.89 2.60 8.61
C THR A 192 3.87 1.56 9.10
N LYS A 193 4.70 1.00 8.23
CA LYS A 193 5.60 -0.11 8.53
C LYS A 193 6.69 0.22 9.55
N GLY A 194 7.02 1.50 9.70
CA GLY A 194 7.89 1.95 10.79
C GLY A 194 7.33 1.68 12.20
N PHE A 195 6.00 1.46 12.30
CA PHE A 195 5.29 1.17 13.55
C PHE A 195 4.76 -0.26 13.60
N THR A 196 4.23 -0.78 12.49
CA THR A 196 3.58 -2.10 12.44
C THR A 196 4.54 -3.23 12.09
N GLY A 197 5.74 -2.91 11.63
CA GLY A 197 6.53 -3.85 10.85
C GLY A 197 5.88 -4.09 9.48
N HIS A 198 6.42 -5.04 8.73
CA HIS A 198 5.84 -5.47 7.45
C HIS A 198 4.86 -6.63 7.68
N PRO A 199 3.54 -6.38 7.64
CA PRO A 199 2.53 -7.39 7.95
C PRO A 199 2.23 -8.29 6.74
N MET A 200 3.18 -8.49 5.87
CA MET A 200 3.10 -9.37 4.69
C MET A 200 1.91 -9.02 3.78
N ALA A 201 0.97 -9.95 3.63
CA ALA A 201 -0.19 -9.81 2.74
C ALA A 201 -1.38 -9.04 3.36
N VAL A 202 -1.27 -8.58 4.59
CA VAL A 202 -2.38 -7.93 5.31
C VAL A 202 -2.55 -6.48 4.88
N GLY A 203 -3.78 -6.04 4.65
CA GLY A 203 -4.13 -4.68 4.26
C GLY A 203 -4.12 -3.66 5.41
N ILE A 204 -3.07 -3.64 6.23
CA ILE A 204 -2.93 -2.67 7.34
C ILE A 204 -2.75 -1.25 6.79
N GLU A 205 -2.00 -1.08 5.71
CA GLU A 205 -1.86 0.21 5.03
C GLU A 205 -3.19 0.72 4.52
N ASP A 206 -3.98 -0.15 3.88
CA ASP A 206 -5.31 0.21 3.35
C ASP A 206 -6.25 0.58 4.50
N ALA A 207 -6.24 -0.17 5.61
CA ALA A 207 -7.03 0.15 6.80
C ALA A 207 -6.61 1.47 7.44
N SER A 208 -5.31 1.73 7.53
CA SER A 208 -4.76 2.98 8.07
C SER A 208 -5.12 4.18 7.19
N MET A 209 -5.07 4.01 5.86
CA MET A 209 -5.49 5.01 4.89
C MET A 209 -6.98 5.36 5.08
N LEU A 210 -7.86 4.36 5.15
CA LEU A 210 -9.29 4.57 5.37
C LEU A 210 -9.57 5.23 6.72
N TYR A 211 -8.84 4.87 7.76
CA TYR A 211 -8.95 5.52 9.06
C TYR A 211 -8.52 6.99 9.00
N GLY A 212 -7.40 7.27 8.32
CA GLY A 212 -6.91 8.63 8.09
C GLY A 212 -7.91 9.49 7.32
N LEU A 213 -8.54 8.96 6.27
CA LEU A 213 -9.60 9.62 5.52
C LEU A 213 -10.82 9.92 6.41
N LYS A 214 -11.25 8.95 7.21
CA LYS A 214 -12.42 9.09 8.10
C LYS A 214 -12.21 10.13 9.19
N THR A 215 -11.01 10.23 9.72
CA THR A 215 -10.69 11.09 10.89
C THR A 215 -10.05 12.42 10.50
N CYS A 216 -9.76 12.62 9.22
CA CYS A 216 -9.06 13.81 8.69
C CYS A 216 -7.66 14.04 9.31
N LEU A 217 -7.05 13.02 9.92
CA LEU A 217 -5.75 13.12 10.60
C LEU A 217 -4.58 13.45 9.66
N LEU A 218 -4.75 13.20 8.36
CA LEU A 218 -3.70 13.42 7.36
C LEU A 218 -3.82 14.79 6.65
N TYR A 219 -4.83 15.58 6.98
CA TYR A 219 -5.08 16.89 6.36
C TYR A 219 -4.64 18.08 7.21
N THR A 220 -4.05 17.86 8.37
CA THR A 220 -3.55 18.94 9.21
C THR A 220 -2.13 19.31 8.80
N SER A 221 -2.00 20.36 8.00
CA SER A 221 -0.71 20.98 7.69
C SER A 221 0.04 21.50 8.93
N ASP A 222 -0.63 21.56 10.06
CA ASP A 222 -0.11 22.08 11.31
C ASP A 222 0.67 21.05 12.14
N ALA A 223 0.56 19.75 11.80
CA ALA A 223 1.29 18.69 12.51
C ALA A 223 2.83 18.81 12.36
N ALA A 224 3.31 19.44 11.30
CA ALA A 224 4.74 19.67 11.10
C ALA A 224 5.28 20.86 11.93
N ASP A 225 4.45 21.84 12.25
CA ASP A 225 4.83 23.03 13.04
C ASP A 225 4.86 22.72 14.54
N ASP A 226 4.10 21.75 15.02
CA ASP A 226 4.08 21.36 16.44
C ASP A 226 5.27 20.46 16.85
N LEU A 227 5.98 19.86 15.90
CA LEU A 227 7.19 19.06 16.16
C LEU A 227 8.46 19.91 16.19
N GLY A 228 8.38 21.20 15.96
CA GLY A 228 9.48 22.16 15.93
C GLY A 228 9.66 23.01 17.21
N ARG A 229 9.02 22.64 18.33
CA ARG A 229 9.18 23.35 19.62
C ARG A 229 9.71 22.45 20.71
#